data_a4be33059e2c67e6ff861b2dc0bcf410
#
_entry.id   a4be33059e2c67e6ff861b2dc0bcf410
#
_cell.length_a   1.000
_cell.length_b   1.000
_cell.length_c   1.000
_cell.angle_alpha   90.00
_cell.angle_beta   90.00
_cell.angle_gamma   90.00
#
_symmetry.space_group_name_H-M   'P 1'
#
loop_
_entity.id
_entity.type
_entity.pdbx_description
1 polymer ?
#
loop_
_entity_poly.entity_id
_entity_poly.type
_entity_poly.pdbx_seq_one_letter_code
_entity_poly.pdbx_strand_id
1 'polypeptide(L)'
;MKALSNVAKTVTNSPIRQMFNRALGMSDVISFTVGEPDLSTPPHIVEAAVDALRRGEHHYTPNAGILPLRKAISDSVARSHGLRYDPETEIIVTAGGMEALMLTMLTILDPCDEIILSDPCWTNYSRQALICHANPVFVPVDASTSFQFDQAALEAAITDRTKAFIINSPANPTGGIADLDTLKKLAEVAIRHDLYVISDEVYANLLYEGNVANSIATLPGMKERTIIVNSFSKTYAMTGWRVGMAFGPSEIIKNMVKLQENVAACVNSAAQYGAIAALEGTQEPLHEMQRAYQRRREIIVDGFSKITGLDCFAPQGAFYALVNISSTGMSANEFALDLLEKERVIVVPGDAFGQRSNCYVRLSFATSEDNIREGLKRIGRYMASLEK
;
A
#
# COMPACT_ATOMS: atom_id res chain seq x y z
N MET A 1 -20.52 -11.70 -31.93
CA MET A 1 -19.49 -10.73 -31.48
C MET A 1 -18.20 -11.46 -31.16
N LYS A 2 -17.04 -10.86 -31.40
CA LYS A 2 -15.75 -11.43 -30.99
C LYS A 2 -15.64 -11.44 -29.46
N ALA A 3 -14.91 -12.40 -28.90
CA ALA A 3 -14.69 -12.49 -27.46
C ALA A 3 -13.83 -11.32 -26.95
N LEU A 4 -14.04 -10.92 -25.68
CA LEU A 4 -13.17 -9.98 -24.96
C LEU A 4 -11.79 -10.60 -24.76
N SER A 5 -10.77 -9.75 -24.46
CA SER A 5 -9.43 -10.22 -24.13
C SER A 5 -9.45 -11.13 -22.87
N ASN A 6 -8.47 -12.03 -22.77
CA ASN A 6 -8.37 -12.91 -21.61
C ASN A 6 -8.12 -12.10 -20.32
N VAL A 7 -7.29 -11.07 -20.37
CA VAL A 7 -7.05 -10.18 -19.22
C VAL A 7 -8.35 -9.59 -18.69
N ALA A 8 -9.21 -9.04 -19.57
CA ALA A 8 -10.49 -8.46 -19.16
C ALA A 8 -11.44 -9.48 -18.51
N LYS A 9 -11.29 -10.77 -18.80
CA LYS A 9 -12.08 -11.85 -18.19
C LYS A 9 -11.48 -12.37 -16.88
N THR A 10 -10.16 -12.33 -16.74
CA THR A 10 -9.45 -12.91 -15.60
C THR A 10 -9.36 -11.94 -14.43
N VAL A 11 -9.16 -10.63 -14.70
CA VAL A 11 -9.06 -9.61 -13.65
C VAL A 11 -10.45 -9.37 -13.04
N THR A 12 -10.58 -9.67 -11.76
CA THR A 12 -11.84 -9.52 -11.00
C THR A 12 -11.95 -8.16 -10.34
N ASN A 13 -13.18 -7.74 -10.03
CA ASN A 13 -13.42 -6.55 -9.19
C ASN A 13 -12.81 -6.73 -7.80
N SER A 14 -12.40 -5.61 -7.18
CA SER A 14 -11.83 -5.61 -5.83
C SER A 14 -12.84 -6.17 -4.80
N PRO A 15 -12.49 -7.21 -4.02
CA PRO A 15 -13.36 -7.70 -2.94
C PRO A 15 -13.61 -6.62 -1.86
N ILE A 16 -12.66 -5.72 -1.63
CA ILE A 16 -12.82 -4.56 -0.73
C ILE A 16 -13.99 -3.69 -1.20
N ARG A 17 -14.06 -3.40 -2.52
CA ARG A 17 -15.15 -2.62 -3.10
C ARG A 17 -16.49 -3.38 -3.04
N GLN A 18 -16.46 -4.68 -3.22
CA GLN A 18 -17.67 -5.51 -3.11
C GLN A 18 -18.25 -5.46 -1.70
N MET A 19 -17.41 -5.56 -0.65
CA MET A 19 -17.85 -5.41 0.74
C MET A 19 -18.42 -4.01 1.00
N PHE A 20 -17.74 -2.96 0.56
CA PHE A 20 -18.25 -1.60 0.68
C PHE A 20 -19.62 -1.44 0.02
N ASN A 21 -19.80 -1.97 -1.18
CA ASN A 21 -21.06 -1.88 -1.91
C ASN A 21 -22.23 -2.60 -1.21
N ARG A 22 -21.97 -3.65 -0.42
CA ARG A 22 -23.01 -4.34 0.38
C ARG A 22 -23.59 -3.48 1.49
N ALA A 23 -22.80 -2.56 2.03
CA ALA A 23 -23.26 -1.63 3.05
C ALA A 23 -24.00 -0.40 2.48
N LEU A 24 -23.99 -0.20 1.14
CA LEU A 24 -24.67 0.92 0.52
C LEU A 24 -26.18 0.84 0.77
N GLY A 25 -26.74 1.93 1.31
CA GLY A 25 -28.17 2.02 1.66
C GLY A 25 -28.52 1.47 3.04
N MET A 26 -27.58 0.89 3.79
CA MET A 26 -27.78 0.53 5.19
C MET A 26 -27.53 1.74 6.09
N SER A 27 -28.39 1.93 7.10
CA SER A 27 -28.19 2.96 8.13
C SER A 27 -27.34 2.45 9.29
N ASP A 28 -26.70 3.36 10.02
CA ASP A 28 -25.95 3.09 11.27
C ASP A 28 -24.79 2.08 11.09
N VAL A 29 -24.14 2.10 9.92
CA VAL A 29 -23.01 1.23 9.62
C VAL A 29 -21.71 1.88 10.05
N ILE A 30 -20.92 1.17 10.84
CA ILE A 30 -19.53 1.52 11.14
C ILE A 30 -18.61 0.81 10.15
N SER A 31 -17.88 1.58 9.35
CA SER A 31 -17.02 1.05 8.30
C SER A 31 -15.55 1.09 8.67
N PHE A 32 -14.92 -0.08 8.61
CA PHE A 32 -13.47 -0.28 8.71
C PHE A 32 -12.85 -0.74 7.36
N THR A 33 -13.54 -0.50 6.23
CA THR A 33 -13.08 -1.01 4.93
C THR A 33 -12.18 -0.04 4.17
N VAL A 34 -12.35 1.26 4.37
CA VAL A 34 -11.75 2.29 3.55
C VAL A 34 -10.25 2.42 3.85
N GLY A 35 -9.44 2.33 2.80
CA GLY A 35 -7.98 2.42 2.90
C GLY A 35 -7.47 3.80 2.50
N GLU A 36 -8.08 4.88 3.03
CA GLU A 36 -7.61 6.26 2.82
C GLU A 36 -7.66 7.07 4.12
N PRO A 37 -6.78 8.06 4.29
CA PRO A 37 -6.86 8.97 5.42
C PRO A 37 -8.24 9.66 5.48
N ASP A 38 -8.80 9.73 6.68
CA ASP A 38 -10.04 10.46 6.97
C ASP A 38 -9.82 11.96 7.22
N LEU A 39 -8.56 12.38 7.18
CA LEU A 39 -8.14 13.77 7.31
C LEU A 39 -8.12 14.46 5.94
N SER A 40 -8.34 15.76 5.95
CA SER A 40 -8.26 16.56 4.72
C SER A 40 -6.81 16.83 4.31
N THR A 41 -6.58 17.00 3.01
CA THR A 41 -5.31 17.53 2.49
C THR A 41 -5.00 18.86 3.17
N PRO A 42 -3.78 19.08 3.70
CA PRO A 42 -3.38 20.32 4.35
C PRO A 42 -3.61 21.58 3.50
N PRO A 43 -4.11 22.69 4.09
CA PRO A 43 -4.47 23.88 3.31
C PRO A 43 -3.35 24.46 2.45
N HIS A 44 -2.10 24.48 2.91
CA HIS A 44 -0.98 25.00 2.14
C HIS A 44 -0.73 24.21 0.84
N ILE A 45 -1.05 22.91 0.82
CA ILE A 45 -0.96 22.07 -0.37
C ILE A 45 -2.07 22.44 -1.35
N VAL A 46 -3.30 22.63 -0.84
CA VAL A 46 -4.45 23.02 -1.65
C VAL A 46 -4.23 24.37 -2.29
N GLU A 47 -3.80 25.37 -1.50
CA GLU A 47 -3.53 26.73 -1.99
C GLU A 47 -2.43 26.75 -3.07
N ALA A 48 -1.36 25.97 -2.91
CA ALA A 48 -0.30 25.87 -3.92
C ALA A 48 -0.83 25.37 -5.28
N ALA A 49 -1.74 24.41 -5.29
CA ALA A 49 -2.36 23.92 -6.51
C ALA A 49 -3.33 24.95 -7.12
N VAL A 50 -4.13 25.63 -6.29
CA VAL A 50 -5.03 26.72 -6.72
C VAL A 50 -4.24 27.86 -7.34
N ASP A 51 -3.13 28.25 -6.73
CA ASP A 51 -2.26 29.30 -7.26
C ASP A 51 -1.56 28.89 -8.56
N ALA A 52 -1.19 27.61 -8.70
CA ALA A 52 -0.69 27.10 -9.96
C ALA A 52 -1.73 27.25 -11.08
N LEU A 53 -2.99 26.87 -10.83
CA LEU A 53 -4.07 27.07 -11.79
C LEU A 53 -4.28 28.56 -12.15
N ARG A 54 -4.24 29.46 -11.15
CA ARG A 54 -4.35 30.92 -11.37
C ARG A 54 -3.22 31.48 -12.21
N ARG A 55 -2.02 30.92 -12.12
CA ARG A 55 -0.86 31.27 -12.95
C ARG A 55 -0.89 30.70 -14.36
N GLY A 56 -1.87 29.86 -14.69
CA GLY A 56 -1.98 29.24 -16.01
C GLY A 56 -1.25 27.91 -16.15
N GLU A 57 -0.88 27.27 -15.07
CA GLU A 57 -0.23 25.95 -15.05
C GLU A 57 -1.26 24.83 -15.29
N HIS A 58 -1.83 24.79 -16.49
CA HIS A 58 -2.87 23.82 -16.87
C HIS A 58 -2.63 23.20 -18.26
N HIS A 59 -1.40 23.24 -18.73
CA HIS A 59 -0.96 22.58 -19.96
C HIS A 59 -0.24 21.26 -19.67
N TYR A 60 0.07 20.51 -20.73
CA TYR A 60 0.89 19.31 -20.62
C TYR A 60 2.24 19.63 -19.99
N THR A 61 2.65 18.77 -19.06
CA THR A 61 3.98 18.80 -18.45
C THR A 61 4.89 17.75 -19.09
N PRO A 62 6.20 17.79 -18.84
CA PRO A 62 7.07 16.67 -19.21
C PRO A 62 6.52 15.33 -18.69
N ASN A 63 6.65 14.25 -19.47
CA ASN A 63 6.09 12.93 -19.13
C ASN A 63 6.64 12.38 -17.82
N ALA A 64 7.90 12.65 -17.49
CA ALA A 64 8.48 12.28 -16.19
C ALA A 64 7.99 13.12 -15.01
N GLY A 65 7.16 14.13 -15.25
CA GLY A 65 6.77 15.16 -14.28
C GLY A 65 7.67 16.40 -14.32
N ILE A 66 7.23 17.49 -13.69
CA ILE A 66 7.98 18.75 -13.69
C ILE A 66 9.29 18.60 -12.90
N LEU A 67 10.37 19.19 -13.42
CA LEU A 67 11.70 19.07 -12.78
C LEU A 67 11.74 19.61 -11.33
N PRO A 68 11.06 20.72 -10.98
CA PRO A 68 10.99 21.15 -9.58
C PRO A 68 10.45 20.09 -8.64
N LEU A 69 9.39 19.35 -9.01
CA LEU A 69 8.85 18.27 -8.19
C LEU A 69 9.85 17.11 -8.07
N ARG A 70 10.49 16.71 -9.17
CA ARG A 70 11.50 15.64 -9.14
C ARG A 70 12.73 16.00 -8.28
N LYS A 71 13.12 17.27 -8.25
CA LYS A 71 14.15 17.78 -7.32
C LYS A 71 13.68 17.70 -5.87
N ALA A 72 12.47 18.17 -5.56
CA ALA A 72 11.90 18.08 -4.22
C ALA A 72 11.79 16.63 -3.73
N ILE A 73 11.44 15.68 -4.62
CA ILE A 73 11.43 14.24 -4.32
C ILE A 73 12.86 13.76 -3.99
N SER A 74 13.85 14.07 -4.84
CA SER A 74 15.25 13.68 -4.61
C SER A 74 15.76 14.17 -3.26
N ASP A 75 15.49 15.42 -2.92
CA ASP A 75 15.88 16.02 -1.64
C ASP A 75 15.15 15.37 -0.45
N SER A 76 13.88 15.03 -0.61
CA SER A 76 13.10 14.34 0.42
C SER A 76 13.66 12.94 0.69
N VAL A 77 13.96 12.18 -0.36
CA VAL A 77 14.56 10.83 -0.25
C VAL A 77 15.96 10.90 0.37
N ALA A 78 16.75 11.92 0.02
CA ALA A 78 18.06 12.13 0.62
C ALA A 78 17.96 12.39 2.13
N ARG A 79 16.94 13.13 2.58
CA ARG A 79 16.71 13.38 4.01
C ARG A 79 16.20 12.15 4.76
N SER A 80 15.31 11.36 4.16
CA SER A 80 14.69 10.21 4.85
C SER A 80 15.52 8.94 4.82
N HIS A 81 16.20 8.64 3.73
CA HIS A 81 16.94 7.38 3.52
C HIS A 81 18.45 7.55 3.33
N GLY A 82 18.97 8.78 3.24
CA GLY A 82 20.36 9.03 2.88
C GLY A 82 20.71 8.68 1.43
N LEU A 83 19.75 8.30 0.62
CA LEU A 83 19.92 7.95 -0.80
C LEU A 83 19.73 9.17 -1.69
N ARG A 84 20.57 9.31 -2.70
CA ARG A 84 20.40 10.34 -3.74
C ARG A 84 20.06 9.68 -5.05
N TYR A 85 18.97 10.17 -5.67
CA TYR A 85 18.54 9.83 -7.02
C TYR A 85 18.65 11.07 -7.90
N ASP A 86 19.16 10.92 -9.11
CA ASP A 86 19.22 12.02 -10.08
C ASP A 86 17.78 12.41 -10.49
N PRO A 87 17.35 13.67 -10.24
CA PRO A 87 16.01 14.11 -10.59
C PRO A 87 15.73 14.11 -12.08
N GLU A 88 16.74 14.11 -12.94
CA GLU A 88 16.56 14.11 -14.39
C GLU A 88 16.36 12.72 -14.97
N THR A 89 16.99 11.69 -14.37
CA THR A 89 17.09 10.36 -14.96
C THR A 89 16.60 9.21 -14.08
N GLU A 90 16.51 9.38 -12.76
CA GLU A 90 16.20 8.31 -11.81
C GLU A 90 14.86 8.50 -11.09
N ILE A 91 14.03 9.50 -11.47
CA ILE A 91 12.74 9.81 -10.82
C ILE A 91 11.66 10.03 -11.87
N ILE A 92 10.49 9.41 -11.64
CA ILE A 92 9.26 9.63 -12.41
C ILE A 92 8.11 9.97 -11.48
N VAL A 93 7.32 10.98 -11.85
CA VAL A 93 6.03 11.31 -11.22
C VAL A 93 4.92 10.59 -11.96
N THR A 94 3.99 9.99 -11.22
CA THR A 94 2.94 9.11 -11.76
C THR A 94 1.56 9.49 -11.24
N ALA A 95 0.49 9.02 -11.89
CA ALA A 95 -0.89 9.20 -11.43
C ALA A 95 -1.21 8.32 -10.19
N GLY A 96 -0.49 8.58 -9.10
CA GLY A 96 -0.50 7.82 -7.86
C GLY A 96 0.38 6.59 -7.90
N GLY A 97 0.59 5.94 -6.74
CA GLY A 97 1.40 4.73 -6.61
C GLY A 97 0.88 3.55 -7.46
N MET A 98 -0.41 3.54 -7.78
CA MET A 98 -1.02 2.52 -8.67
C MET A 98 -0.39 2.52 -10.07
N GLU A 99 -0.20 3.70 -10.66
CA GLU A 99 0.45 3.82 -11.96
C GLU A 99 1.94 3.54 -11.84
N ALA A 100 2.59 3.99 -10.77
CA ALA A 100 4.00 3.68 -10.51
C ALA A 100 4.27 2.17 -10.50
N LEU A 101 3.44 1.40 -9.78
CA LEU A 101 3.52 -0.07 -9.75
C LEU A 101 3.26 -0.68 -11.13
N MET A 102 2.22 -0.22 -11.82
CA MET A 102 1.86 -0.74 -13.14
C MET A 102 2.98 -0.51 -14.16
N LEU A 103 3.51 0.71 -14.22
CA LEU A 103 4.61 1.05 -15.13
C LEU A 103 5.89 0.28 -14.79
N THR A 104 6.17 0.09 -13.48
CA THR A 104 7.29 -0.74 -13.03
C THR A 104 7.14 -2.17 -13.55
N MET A 105 5.99 -2.82 -13.32
CA MET A 105 5.75 -4.18 -13.77
C MET A 105 5.81 -4.30 -15.29
N LEU A 106 5.18 -3.38 -16.03
CA LEU A 106 5.25 -3.34 -17.50
C LEU A 106 6.68 -3.14 -18.04
N THR A 107 7.57 -2.55 -17.26
CA THR A 107 8.96 -2.31 -17.66
C THR A 107 9.85 -3.52 -17.44
N ILE A 108 9.60 -4.33 -16.39
CA ILE A 108 10.50 -5.39 -15.98
C ILE A 108 9.98 -6.81 -16.26
N LEU A 109 8.67 -6.98 -16.55
CA LEU A 109 8.05 -8.28 -16.73
C LEU A 109 7.63 -8.49 -18.18
N ASP A 110 8.01 -9.62 -18.73
CA ASP A 110 7.49 -10.15 -19.98
C ASP A 110 6.36 -11.17 -19.72
N PRO A 111 5.56 -11.53 -20.74
CA PRO A 111 4.57 -12.59 -20.62
C PRO A 111 5.17 -13.90 -20.11
N CYS A 112 4.53 -14.49 -19.11
CA CYS A 112 4.95 -15.73 -18.43
C CYS A 112 6.11 -15.57 -17.44
N ASP A 113 6.71 -14.42 -17.28
CA ASP A 113 7.63 -14.15 -16.17
C ASP A 113 6.91 -14.30 -14.83
N GLU A 114 7.66 -14.56 -13.78
CA GLU A 114 7.14 -14.71 -12.43
C GLU A 114 7.52 -13.52 -11.54
N ILE A 115 6.56 -13.08 -10.73
CA ILE A 115 6.76 -12.10 -9.68
C ILE A 115 6.31 -12.67 -8.34
N ILE A 116 7.19 -12.67 -7.34
CA ILE A 116 6.88 -13.22 -6.02
C ILE A 116 6.19 -12.16 -5.16
N LEU A 117 5.08 -12.57 -4.55
CA LEU A 117 4.24 -11.79 -3.67
C LEU A 117 4.09 -12.49 -2.33
N SER A 118 3.99 -11.74 -1.24
CA SER A 118 3.61 -12.33 0.06
C SER A 118 2.12 -12.76 0.05
N ASP A 119 1.77 -13.76 0.84
CA ASP A 119 0.39 -14.13 1.14
C ASP A 119 0.18 -14.08 2.65
N PRO A 120 -0.50 -13.04 3.18
CA PRO A 120 -1.29 -12.00 2.51
C PRO A 120 -0.48 -10.86 1.90
N CYS A 121 -1.08 -10.17 0.89
CA CYS A 121 -0.58 -8.93 0.31
C CYS A 121 -1.71 -8.03 -0.21
N TRP A 122 -1.37 -6.82 -0.60
CA TRP A 122 -2.35 -5.93 -1.24
C TRP A 122 -2.83 -6.49 -2.58
N THR A 123 -4.13 -6.55 -2.73
CA THR A 123 -4.83 -7.26 -3.82
C THR A 123 -4.43 -6.83 -5.23
N ASN A 124 -3.96 -5.58 -5.40
CA ASN A 124 -3.68 -5.07 -6.73
C ASN A 124 -2.33 -5.55 -7.30
N TYR A 125 -1.40 -6.04 -6.47
CA TYR A 125 -0.13 -6.57 -6.98
C TYR A 125 -0.36 -7.75 -7.94
N SER A 126 -1.12 -8.74 -7.51
CA SER A 126 -1.42 -9.90 -8.36
C SER A 126 -2.23 -9.53 -9.61
N ARG A 127 -3.17 -8.59 -9.47
CA ARG A 127 -3.97 -8.12 -10.61
C ARG A 127 -3.14 -7.38 -11.64
N GLN A 128 -2.21 -6.54 -11.20
CA GLN A 128 -1.31 -5.83 -12.10
C GLN A 128 -0.33 -6.79 -12.78
N ALA A 129 0.18 -7.79 -12.06
CA ALA A 129 0.98 -8.86 -12.67
C ALA A 129 0.20 -9.59 -13.78
N LEU A 130 -1.07 -9.94 -13.53
CA LEU A 130 -1.94 -10.56 -14.54
C LEU A 130 -2.22 -9.63 -15.73
N ILE A 131 -2.34 -8.32 -15.52
CA ILE A 131 -2.48 -7.34 -16.62
C ILE A 131 -1.22 -7.31 -17.48
N CYS A 132 -0.04 -7.51 -16.90
CA CYS A 132 1.23 -7.63 -17.60
C CYS A 132 1.42 -9.03 -18.23
N HIS A 133 0.44 -9.94 -18.14
CA HIS A 133 0.56 -11.34 -18.56
C HIS A 133 1.64 -12.13 -17.81
N ALA A 134 2.08 -11.65 -16.66
CA ALA A 134 3.02 -12.33 -15.77
C ALA A 134 2.28 -13.21 -14.74
N ASN A 135 3.01 -14.12 -14.12
CA ASN A 135 2.49 -15.08 -13.16
C ASN A 135 2.84 -14.64 -11.73
N PRO A 136 1.85 -14.26 -10.89
CA PRO A 136 2.11 -14.02 -9.48
C PRO A 136 2.34 -15.34 -8.74
N VAL A 137 3.48 -15.47 -8.05
CA VAL A 137 3.85 -16.60 -7.19
C VAL A 137 3.70 -16.14 -5.73
N PHE A 138 2.91 -16.85 -4.94
CA PHE A 138 2.61 -16.45 -3.57
C PHE A 138 3.47 -17.22 -2.56
N VAL A 139 4.13 -16.49 -1.66
CA VAL A 139 4.89 -17.03 -0.54
C VAL A 139 4.17 -16.74 0.76
N PRO A 140 3.78 -17.75 1.55
CA PRO A 140 3.11 -17.55 2.81
C PRO A 140 3.97 -16.75 3.81
N VAL A 141 3.32 -15.82 4.50
CA VAL A 141 3.91 -15.05 5.60
C VAL A 141 2.92 -15.02 6.78
N ASP A 142 3.41 -14.88 8.00
CA ASP A 142 2.58 -14.88 9.20
C ASP A 142 3.10 -13.92 10.28
N ALA A 143 2.41 -13.91 11.42
CA ALA A 143 2.72 -12.99 12.53
C ALA A 143 4.11 -13.24 13.14
N SER A 144 4.69 -14.45 13.04
CA SER A 144 6.01 -14.77 13.61
C SER A 144 7.13 -14.03 12.89
N THR A 145 6.92 -13.66 11.63
CA THR A 145 7.84 -12.85 10.81
C THR A 145 7.35 -11.41 10.62
N SER A 146 6.42 -10.93 11.45
CA SER A 146 5.72 -9.66 11.23
C SER A 146 5.10 -9.55 9.82
N PHE A 147 4.64 -10.68 9.29
CA PHE A 147 4.12 -10.83 7.93
C PHE A 147 5.11 -10.38 6.84
N GLN A 148 6.40 -10.57 7.07
CA GLN A 148 7.45 -10.35 6.08
C GLN A 148 7.99 -11.69 5.59
N PHE A 149 8.64 -11.68 4.43
CA PHE A 149 9.23 -12.89 3.86
C PHE A 149 10.25 -13.53 4.82
N ASP A 150 10.13 -14.83 5.00
CA ASP A 150 11.24 -15.67 5.42
C ASP A 150 12.21 -15.90 4.24
N GLN A 151 13.52 -15.84 4.50
CA GLN A 151 14.54 -15.97 3.46
C GLN A 151 14.44 -17.32 2.72
N ALA A 152 14.30 -18.41 3.47
CA ALA A 152 14.27 -19.75 2.89
C ALA A 152 12.99 -19.98 2.08
N ALA A 153 11.85 -19.46 2.57
CA ALA A 153 10.58 -19.54 1.86
C ALA A 153 10.60 -18.73 0.56
N LEU A 154 11.19 -17.53 0.58
CA LEU A 154 11.37 -16.73 -0.63
C LEU A 154 12.27 -17.47 -1.63
N GLU A 155 13.42 -17.98 -1.19
CA GLU A 155 14.38 -18.66 -2.05
C GLU A 155 13.82 -19.94 -2.67
N ALA A 156 13.02 -20.69 -1.93
CA ALA A 156 12.34 -21.90 -2.44
C ALA A 156 11.28 -21.63 -3.52
N ALA A 157 10.78 -20.39 -3.62
CA ALA A 157 9.79 -19.99 -4.62
C ALA A 157 10.41 -19.49 -5.93
N ILE A 158 11.74 -19.30 -5.97
CA ILE A 158 12.46 -18.78 -7.14
C ILE A 158 12.62 -19.86 -8.20
N THR A 159 12.33 -19.50 -9.44
CA THR A 159 12.56 -20.33 -10.65
C THR A 159 13.34 -19.51 -11.68
N ASP A 160 13.71 -20.14 -12.80
CA ASP A 160 14.38 -19.47 -13.93
C ASP A 160 13.51 -18.37 -14.57
N ARG A 161 12.20 -18.33 -14.28
CA ARG A 161 11.27 -17.30 -14.76
C ARG A 161 11.06 -16.17 -13.77
N THR A 162 11.55 -16.30 -12.56
CA THR A 162 11.38 -15.27 -11.55
C THR A 162 12.20 -14.02 -11.89
N LYS A 163 11.54 -12.88 -12.04
CA LYS A 163 12.18 -11.60 -12.37
C LYS A 163 12.27 -10.66 -11.15
N ALA A 164 11.27 -10.72 -10.27
CA ALA A 164 11.17 -9.76 -9.18
C ALA A 164 10.39 -10.33 -8.01
N PHE A 165 10.52 -9.66 -6.86
CA PHE A 165 9.58 -9.78 -5.76
C PHE A 165 9.17 -8.40 -5.23
N ILE A 166 8.02 -8.32 -4.56
CA ILE A 166 7.50 -7.07 -3.96
C ILE A 166 7.67 -7.13 -2.46
N ILE A 167 8.24 -6.07 -1.89
CA ILE A 167 8.21 -5.77 -0.45
C ILE A 167 7.25 -4.61 -0.26
N ASN A 168 6.26 -4.74 0.65
CA ASN A 168 5.44 -3.64 1.11
C ASN A 168 5.69 -3.43 2.62
N SER A 169 6.35 -2.33 2.96
CA SER A 169 6.72 -2.06 4.36
C SER A 169 6.64 -0.54 4.64
N PRO A 170 5.77 -0.15 5.58
CA PRO A 170 4.73 -0.91 6.29
C PRO A 170 3.67 -1.52 5.38
N ALA A 171 3.13 -2.68 5.74
CA ALA A 171 2.32 -3.51 4.86
C ALA A 171 0.80 -3.24 4.96
N ASN A 172 0.12 -3.33 3.83
CA ASN A 172 -1.32 -3.54 3.72
C ASN A 172 -1.56 -5.00 3.28
N PRO A 173 -2.25 -5.86 4.03
CA PRO A 173 -3.25 -5.55 5.08
C PRO A 173 -2.74 -5.63 6.53
N THR A 174 -1.51 -5.96 6.79
CA THR A 174 -1.06 -6.48 8.08
C THR A 174 -0.59 -5.41 9.07
N GLY A 175 -0.11 -4.27 8.59
CA GLY A 175 0.57 -3.27 9.41
C GLY A 175 1.99 -3.69 9.84
N GLY A 176 2.51 -4.81 9.34
CA GLY A 176 3.86 -5.29 9.64
C GLY A 176 4.94 -4.47 8.94
N ILE A 177 6.14 -4.47 9.50
CA ILE A 177 7.32 -3.78 9.00
C ILE A 177 8.46 -4.78 8.77
N ALA A 178 9.18 -4.64 7.66
CA ALA A 178 10.44 -5.35 7.47
C ALA A 178 11.55 -4.65 8.27
N ASP A 179 12.11 -5.34 9.23
CA ASP A 179 13.27 -4.86 9.97
C ASP A 179 14.55 -4.95 9.12
N LEU A 180 15.61 -4.32 9.59
CA LEU A 180 16.87 -4.25 8.85
C LEU A 180 17.50 -5.64 8.62
N ASP A 181 17.35 -6.58 9.55
CA ASP A 181 17.94 -7.91 9.42
C ASP A 181 17.15 -8.76 8.41
N THR A 182 15.83 -8.65 8.39
CA THR A 182 15.00 -9.20 7.33
C THR A 182 15.42 -8.65 5.97
N LEU A 183 15.53 -7.31 5.84
CA LEU A 183 15.91 -6.68 4.57
C LEU A 183 17.30 -7.12 4.08
N LYS A 184 18.30 -7.32 4.98
CA LYS A 184 19.61 -7.85 4.61
C LYS A 184 19.52 -9.25 4.00
N LYS A 185 18.74 -10.14 4.62
CA LYS A 185 18.52 -11.50 4.12
C LYS A 185 17.84 -11.50 2.74
N LEU A 186 16.84 -10.64 2.56
CA LEU A 186 16.15 -10.49 1.28
C LEU A 186 17.07 -9.88 0.21
N ALA A 187 17.94 -8.94 0.58
CA ALA A 187 18.95 -8.37 -0.32
C ALA A 187 19.95 -9.43 -0.80
N GLU A 188 20.41 -10.32 0.09
CA GLU A 188 21.27 -11.45 -0.30
C GLU A 188 20.61 -12.35 -1.33
N VAL A 189 19.34 -12.66 -1.17
CA VAL A 189 18.56 -13.45 -2.15
C VAL A 189 18.45 -12.70 -3.48
N ALA A 190 18.08 -11.41 -3.45
CA ALA A 190 17.94 -10.61 -4.66
C ALA A 190 19.27 -10.51 -5.46
N ILE A 191 20.39 -10.36 -4.77
CA ILE A 191 21.72 -10.29 -5.40
C ILE A 191 22.13 -11.65 -5.97
N ARG A 192 21.94 -12.74 -5.20
CA ARG A 192 22.32 -14.10 -5.59
C ARG A 192 21.59 -14.58 -6.85
N HIS A 193 20.31 -14.24 -6.95
CA HIS A 193 19.45 -14.69 -8.05
C HIS A 193 19.20 -13.60 -9.11
N ASP A 194 19.93 -12.49 -9.03
CA ASP A 194 19.84 -11.33 -9.96
C ASP A 194 18.39 -10.83 -10.16
N LEU A 195 17.63 -10.69 -9.06
CA LEU A 195 16.24 -10.26 -9.08
C LEU A 195 16.11 -8.75 -8.93
N TYR A 196 15.09 -8.19 -9.55
CA TYR A 196 14.59 -6.86 -9.20
C TYR A 196 13.78 -6.89 -7.91
N VAL A 197 13.79 -5.79 -7.18
CA VAL A 197 12.94 -5.57 -6.01
C VAL A 197 12.04 -4.37 -6.24
N ILE A 198 10.73 -4.56 -6.12
CA ILE A 198 9.76 -3.47 -6.04
C ILE A 198 9.52 -3.20 -4.57
N SER A 199 9.99 -2.06 -4.08
CA SER A 199 9.78 -1.62 -2.70
C SER A 199 8.62 -0.65 -2.64
N ASP A 200 7.44 -1.12 -2.20
CA ASP A 200 6.26 -0.26 -1.99
C ASP A 200 6.33 0.36 -0.59
N GLU A 201 6.67 1.64 -0.55
CA GLU A 201 6.93 2.40 0.67
C GLU A 201 5.88 3.49 0.93
N VAL A 202 4.66 3.32 0.41
CA VAL A 202 3.58 4.33 0.51
C VAL A 202 3.17 4.65 1.94
N TYR A 203 3.47 3.78 2.91
CA TYR A 203 3.18 3.97 4.33
C TYR A 203 4.42 4.30 5.17
N ALA A 204 5.59 4.57 4.56
CA ALA A 204 6.86 4.77 5.26
C ALA A 204 6.83 5.90 6.32
N ASN A 205 5.92 6.86 6.17
CA ASN A 205 5.72 7.95 7.14
C ASN A 205 4.64 7.66 8.19
N LEU A 206 4.01 6.49 8.19
CA LEU A 206 2.99 6.10 9.16
C LEU A 206 3.51 4.94 10.00
N LEU A 207 4.26 5.28 11.04
CA LEU A 207 4.97 4.36 11.93
C LEU A 207 4.57 4.61 13.38
N TYR A 208 4.65 3.58 14.21
CA TYR A 208 4.23 3.59 15.61
C TYR A 208 5.35 3.09 16.53
N GLU A 209 5.31 3.51 17.81
CA GLU A 209 6.18 3.00 18.89
C GLU A 209 7.69 3.11 18.59
N GLY A 210 8.12 4.16 17.89
CA GLY A 210 9.52 4.36 17.58
C GLY A 210 10.09 3.45 16.48
N ASN A 211 9.23 2.69 15.79
CA ASN A 211 9.65 1.93 14.62
C ASN A 211 10.22 2.84 13.52
N VAL A 212 11.12 2.29 12.73
CA VAL A 212 11.77 3.00 11.61
C VAL A 212 11.48 2.24 10.32
N ALA A 213 11.04 2.96 9.29
CA ALA A 213 10.95 2.39 7.95
C ALA A 213 12.37 2.33 7.35
N ASN A 214 12.90 1.12 7.21
CA ASN A 214 14.12 0.88 6.48
C ASN A 214 13.78 0.62 5.01
N SER A 215 14.58 1.16 4.09
CA SER A 215 14.47 0.84 2.66
C SER A 215 15.54 -0.16 2.28
N ILE A 216 15.16 -1.23 1.56
CA ILE A 216 16.12 -2.22 1.06
C ILE A 216 17.13 -1.58 0.08
N ALA A 217 16.75 -0.50 -0.59
CA ALA A 217 17.61 0.23 -1.51
C ALA A 217 18.85 0.86 -0.84
N THR A 218 18.83 1.01 0.50
CA THR A 218 19.99 1.53 1.25
C THR A 218 21.11 0.51 1.45
N LEU A 219 20.82 -0.77 1.20
CA LEU A 219 21.78 -1.84 1.38
C LEU A 219 22.73 -1.93 0.17
N PRO A 220 24.00 -2.36 0.38
CA PRO A 220 24.96 -2.50 -0.70
C PRO A 220 24.46 -3.39 -1.85
N GLY A 221 24.60 -2.93 -3.08
CA GLY A 221 24.16 -3.66 -4.29
C GLY A 221 22.67 -3.67 -4.53
N MET A 222 21.89 -2.90 -3.77
CA MET A 222 20.42 -2.88 -3.91
C MET A 222 19.87 -1.66 -4.64
N LYS A 223 20.56 -0.51 -4.62
CA LYS A 223 20.11 0.67 -5.38
C LYS A 223 19.97 0.38 -6.87
N GLU A 224 20.85 -0.46 -7.41
CA GLU A 224 20.95 -0.80 -8.84
C GLU A 224 19.86 -1.80 -9.30
N ARG A 225 19.10 -2.39 -8.37
CA ARG A 225 18.06 -3.38 -8.65
C ARG A 225 16.73 -3.13 -7.95
N THR A 226 16.62 -2.03 -7.19
CA THR A 226 15.39 -1.67 -6.48
C THR A 226 14.67 -0.53 -7.17
N ILE A 227 13.37 -0.71 -7.39
CA ILE A 227 12.44 0.35 -7.78
C ILE A 227 11.58 0.66 -6.55
N ILE A 228 11.75 1.85 -5.99
CA ILE A 228 10.93 2.31 -4.89
C ILE A 228 9.68 2.97 -5.47
N VAL A 229 8.52 2.54 -4.98
CA VAL A 229 7.22 3.14 -5.28
C VAL A 229 6.72 3.87 -4.05
N ASN A 230 6.31 5.11 -4.23
CA ASN A 230 5.72 5.91 -3.16
C ASN A 230 4.57 6.79 -3.69
N SER A 231 3.83 7.43 -2.78
CA SER A 231 2.68 8.24 -3.14
C SER A 231 2.41 9.33 -2.11
N PHE A 232 1.88 10.45 -2.57
CA PHE A 232 1.37 11.51 -1.69
C PHE A 232 0.04 11.13 -1.02
N SER A 233 -0.61 10.07 -1.50
CA SER A 233 -1.97 9.68 -1.10
C SER A 233 -2.12 9.46 0.41
N LYS A 234 -1.14 8.79 1.06
CA LYS A 234 -1.26 8.38 2.46
C LYS A 234 -0.59 9.37 3.41
N THR A 235 0.61 9.80 3.08
CA THR A 235 1.40 10.73 3.89
C THR A 235 0.76 12.11 3.99
N TYR A 236 0.11 12.59 2.92
CA TYR A 236 -0.42 13.95 2.84
C TYR A 236 -1.94 14.02 2.62
N ALA A 237 -2.65 12.90 2.84
CA ALA A 237 -4.09 12.81 2.61
C ALA A 237 -4.52 13.29 1.20
N MET A 238 -3.77 12.87 0.17
CA MET A 238 -3.94 13.30 -1.23
C MET A 238 -4.47 12.16 -2.12
N THR A 239 -5.36 11.31 -1.64
CA THR A 239 -5.84 10.14 -2.40
C THR A 239 -6.51 10.53 -3.71
N GLY A 240 -7.35 11.55 -3.71
CA GLY A 240 -8.07 12.07 -4.87
C GLY A 240 -7.21 12.87 -5.85
N TRP A 241 -6.04 13.32 -5.45
CA TRP A 241 -5.14 14.15 -6.28
C TRP A 241 -4.43 13.34 -7.35
N ARG A 242 -4.31 12.03 -7.16
CA ARG A 242 -3.65 11.12 -8.08
C ARG A 242 -2.21 11.54 -8.40
N VAL A 243 -1.38 11.71 -7.37
CA VAL A 243 0.06 11.96 -7.50
C VAL A 243 0.84 10.92 -6.71
N GLY A 244 1.78 10.28 -7.39
CA GLY A 244 2.73 9.33 -6.84
C GLY A 244 4.06 9.45 -7.54
N MET A 245 4.96 8.54 -7.23
CA MET A 245 6.31 8.55 -7.79
C MET A 245 6.90 7.16 -7.78
N ALA A 246 7.84 6.92 -8.70
CA ALA A 246 8.81 5.85 -8.59
C ALA A 246 10.22 6.42 -8.78
N PHE A 247 11.17 5.79 -8.14
CA PHE A 247 12.59 6.11 -8.33
C PHE A 247 13.44 4.84 -8.22
N GLY A 248 14.49 4.80 -9.02
CA GLY A 248 15.34 3.62 -9.17
C GLY A 248 16.34 3.78 -10.31
N PRO A 249 16.88 2.66 -10.85
CA PRO A 249 17.87 2.69 -11.91
C PRO A 249 17.41 3.50 -13.12
N SER A 250 18.27 4.35 -13.66
CA SER A 250 17.93 5.30 -14.75
C SER A 250 17.40 4.61 -16.02
N GLU A 251 17.90 3.41 -16.33
CA GLU A 251 17.40 2.63 -17.46
C GLU A 251 15.93 2.23 -17.29
N ILE A 252 15.55 1.79 -16.08
CA ILE A 252 14.17 1.42 -15.76
C ILE A 252 13.29 2.67 -15.81
N ILE A 253 13.68 3.74 -15.13
CA ILE A 253 12.90 4.99 -15.10
C ILE A 253 12.70 5.56 -16.50
N LYS A 254 13.73 5.57 -17.35
CA LYS A 254 13.64 6.01 -18.74
C LYS A 254 12.60 5.20 -19.54
N ASN A 255 12.52 3.91 -19.32
CA ASN A 255 11.53 3.07 -20.00
C ASN A 255 10.12 3.25 -19.40
N MET A 256 9.98 3.43 -18.08
CA MET A 256 8.71 3.81 -17.46
C MET A 256 8.16 5.13 -18.04
N VAL A 257 9.02 6.13 -18.27
CA VAL A 257 8.61 7.42 -18.88
C VAL A 257 8.05 7.23 -20.30
N LYS A 258 8.65 6.35 -21.11
CA LYS A 258 8.11 6.01 -22.44
C LYS A 258 6.74 5.33 -22.36
N LEU A 259 6.55 4.44 -21.38
CA LEU A 259 5.27 3.80 -21.18
C LEU A 259 4.21 4.80 -20.72
N GLN A 260 4.55 5.68 -19.75
CA GLN A 260 3.66 6.73 -19.28
C GLN A 260 3.18 7.67 -20.39
N GLU A 261 4.07 8.04 -21.31
CA GLU A 261 3.71 8.85 -22.48
C GLU A 261 2.53 8.25 -23.25
N ASN A 262 2.48 6.91 -23.34
CA ASN A 262 1.46 6.19 -24.11
C ASN A 262 0.23 5.75 -23.27
N VAL A 263 0.31 5.85 -21.93
CA VAL A 263 -0.78 5.45 -21.00
C VAL A 263 -1.55 6.66 -20.51
N ALA A 264 -0.85 7.69 -20.02
CA ALA A 264 -1.45 8.85 -19.37
C ALA A 264 -0.89 10.20 -19.85
N ALA A 265 0.06 10.20 -20.78
CA ALA A 265 0.86 11.35 -21.22
C ALA A 265 1.65 11.97 -20.06
N CYS A 266 1.00 12.65 -19.13
CA CYS A 266 1.62 13.26 -17.96
C CYS A 266 0.64 13.34 -16.79
N VAL A 267 1.15 13.63 -15.60
CA VAL A 267 0.34 13.85 -14.40
C VAL A 267 -0.25 15.26 -14.40
N ASN A 268 -1.41 15.43 -13.78
CA ASN A 268 -2.07 16.72 -13.61
C ASN A 268 -1.09 17.80 -13.10
N SER A 269 -0.97 18.90 -13.84
CA SER A 269 0.01 19.95 -13.57
C SER A 269 -0.19 20.61 -12.21
N ALA A 270 -1.41 21.04 -11.87
CA ALA A 270 -1.71 21.69 -10.59
C ALA A 270 -1.44 20.77 -9.40
N ALA A 271 -1.75 19.46 -9.53
CA ALA A 271 -1.46 18.47 -8.50
C ALA A 271 0.04 18.31 -8.24
N GLN A 272 0.88 18.46 -9.27
CA GLN A 272 2.34 18.45 -9.10
C GLN A 272 2.85 19.64 -8.30
N TYR A 273 2.29 20.84 -8.47
CA TYR A 273 2.62 22.01 -7.64
C TYR A 273 2.16 21.83 -6.19
N GLY A 274 0.99 21.24 -5.96
CA GLY A 274 0.56 20.82 -4.63
C GLY A 274 1.53 19.82 -3.98
N ALA A 275 2.03 18.86 -4.77
CA ALA A 275 3.01 17.89 -4.29
C ALA A 275 4.37 18.51 -3.91
N ILE A 276 4.83 19.57 -4.60
CA ILE A 276 6.00 20.34 -4.18
C ILE A 276 5.74 20.97 -2.80
N ALA A 277 4.60 21.64 -2.62
CA ALA A 277 4.24 22.25 -1.35
C ALA A 277 4.12 21.21 -0.21
N ALA A 278 3.71 19.99 -0.52
CA ALA A 278 3.69 18.89 0.45
C ALA A 278 5.09 18.52 0.94
N LEU A 279 6.09 18.48 0.05
CA LEU A 279 7.46 18.09 0.39
C LEU A 279 8.31 19.19 1.03
N GLU A 280 8.08 20.45 0.62
CA GLU A 280 8.87 21.61 1.03
C GLU A 280 8.21 22.43 2.12
N GLY A 281 6.88 22.32 2.28
CA GLY A 281 6.12 23.04 3.27
C GLY A 281 6.24 22.48 4.69
N THR A 282 5.41 23.02 5.59
CA THR A 282 5.35 22.55 6.97
C THR A 282 4.92 21.09 7.04
N GLN A 283 5.61 20.30 7.86
CA GLN A 283 5.29 18.90 8.13
C GLN A 283 4.40 18.73 9.39
N GLU A 284 4.00 19.80 10.06
CA GLU A 284 3.16 19.71 11.26
C GLU A 284 1.84 18.95 11.02
N PRO A 285 1.11 19.14 9.90
CA PRO A 285 -0.09 18.34 9.63
C PRO A 285 0.18 16.83 9.52
N LEU A 286 1.36 16.44 8.99
CA LEU A 286 1.78 15.04 8.97
C LEU A 286 2.02 14.51 10.40
N HIS A 287 2.70 15.28 11.24
CA HIS A 287 2.94 14.90 12.62
C HIS A 287 1.63 14.81 13.42
N GLU A 288 0.67 15.70 13.17
CA GLU A 288 -0.67 15.63 13.78
C GLU A 288 -1.40 14.34 13.36
N MET A 289 -1.35 14.00 12.08
CA MET A 289 -1.93 12.77 11.56
C MET A 289 -1.26 11.53 12.17
N GLN A 290 0.07 11.50 12.28
CA GLN A 290 0.81 10.41 12.92
C GLN A 290 0.36 10.24 14.39
N ARG A 291 0.27 11.35 15.16
CA ARG A 291 -0.22 11.30 16.54
C ARG A 291 -1.67 10.79 16.64
N ALA A 292 -2.53 11.18 15.72
CA ALA A 292 -3.91 10.69 15.67
C ALA A 292 -3.97 9.19 15.40
N TYR A 293 -3.22 8.70 14.43
CA TYR A 293 -3.17 7.26 14.12
C TYR A 293 -2.50 6.43 15.22
N GLN A 294 -1.49 6.97 15.90
CA GLN A 294 -0.91 6.32 17.08
C GLN A 294 -1.98 6.08 18.16
N ARG A 295 -2.78 7.10 18.53
CA ARG A 295 -3.87 6.93 19.50
C ARG A 295 -4.94 5.93 19.04
N ARG A 296 -5.32 5.98 17.77
CA ARG A 296 -6.30 5.04 17.19
C ARG A 296 -5.79 3.61 17.19
N ARG A 297 -4.52 3.41 16.88
CA ARG A 297 -3.87 2.11 17.00
C ARG A 297 -3.93 1.58 18.42
N GLU A 298 -3.61 2.41 19.42
CA GLU A 298 -3.70 2.04 20.84
C GLU A 298 -5.11 1.59 21.22
N ILE A 299 -6.14 2.32 20.76
CA ILE A 299 -7.55 1.95 20.99
C ILE A 299 -7.88 0.60 20.36
N ILE A 300 -7.44 0.36 19.12
CA ILE A 300 -7.68 -0.89 18.39
C ILE A 300 -7.02 -2.08 19.11
N VAL A 301 -5.73 -1.97 19.44
CA VAL A 301 -4.97 -3.04 20.08
C VAL A 301 -5.52 -3.35 21.48
N ASP A 302 -5.73 -2.33 22.31
CA ASP A 302 -6.34 -2.46 23.63
C ASP A 302 -7.76 -3.03 23.57
N GLY A 303 -8.55 -2.58 22.58
CA GLY A 303 -9.91 -3.06 22.39
C GLY A 303 -9.98 -4.54 22.04
N PHE A 304 -9.19 -4.99 21.07
CA PHE A 304 -9.16 -6.41 20.71
C PHE A 304 -8.58 -7.31 21.80
N SER A 305 -7.63 -6.84 22.59
CA SER A 305 -7.09 -7.63 23.72
C SER A 305 -8.16 -7.99 24.77
N LYS A 306 -9.30 -7.31 24.78
CA LYS A 306 -10.44 -7.54 25.68
C LYS A 306 -11.56 -8.38 25.07
N ILE A 307 -11.47 -8.74 23.79
CA ILE A 307 -12.49 -9.53 23.10
C ILE A 307 -11.99 -10.99 23.01
N THR A 308 -12.59 -11.86 23.82
CA THR A 308 -12.24 -13.28 23.80
C THR A 308 -12.42 -13.88 22.41
N GLY A 309 -11.47 -14.70 22.00
CA GLY A 309 -11.51 -15.44 20.73
C GLY A 309 -11.03 -14.65 19.51
N LEU A 310 -10.64 -13.40 19.65
CA LEU A 310 -10.00 -12.63 18.58
C LEU A 310 -8.55 -12.31 18.94
N ASP A 311 -7.66 -12.45 17.98
CA ASP A 311 -6.24 -12.09 18.14
C ASP A 311 -5.84 -11.06 17.10
N CYS A 312 -5.42 -9.88 17.56
CA CYS A 312 -5.03 -8.76 16.71
C CYS A 312 -3.51 -8.63 16.66
N PHE A 313 -2.91 -8.86 15.51
CA PHE A 313 -1.52 -8.46 15.32
C PHE A 313 -1.40 -6.94 15.52
N ALA A 314 -0.56 -6.52 16.47
CA ALA A 314 -0.37 -5.11 16.77
C ALA A 314 0.33 -4.39 15.60
N PRO A 315 -0.35 -3.49 14.87
CA PRO A 315 0.26 -2.83 13.72
C PRO A 315 1.50 -2.02 14.11
N GLN A 316 2.57 -2.20 13.37
CA GLN A 316 3.83 -1.45 13.54
C GLN A 316 3.85 -0.19 12.66
N GLY A 317 3.03 -0.18 11.59
CA GLY A 317 2.85 0.95 10.69
C GLY A 317 1.57 0.87 9.88
N ALA A 318 1.37 1.76 8.91
CA ALA A 318 0.15 1.97 8.13
C ALA A 318 -1.06 2.31 9.04
N PHE A 319 -2.28 2.05 8.60
CA PHE A 319 -3.50 2.24 9.41
C PHE A 319 -4.44 1.02 9.30
N TYR A 320 -3.85 -0.18 9.27
CA TYR A 320 -4.58 -1.44 9.19
C TYR A 320 -4.27 -2.33 10.38
N ALA A 321 -5.29 -3.05 10.82
CA ALA A 321 -5.18 -4.13 11.77
C ALA A 321 -5.68 -5.42 11.12
N LEU A 322 -4.90 -6.48 11.21
CA LEU A 322 -5.28 -7.81 10.76
C LEU A 322 -5.64 -8.65 11.99
N VAL A 323 -6.89 -9.09 12.06
CA VAL A 323 -7.46 -9.78 13.22
C VAL A 323 -7.73 -11.23 12.87
N ASN A 324 -7.16 -12.14 13.63
CA ASN A 324 -7.39 -13.58 13.53
C ASN A 324 -8.75 -13.93 14.16
N ILE A 325 -9.60 -14.63 13.41
CA ILE A 325 -10.94 -15.06 13.78
C ILE A 325 -11.06 -16.59 13.86
N SER A 326 -9.95 -17.32 13.79
CA SER A 326 -9.96 -18.80 13.67
C SER A 326 -10.70 -19.50 14.81
N SER A 327 -10.77 -18.90 15.99
CA SER A 327 -11.52 -19.44 17.14
C SER A 327 -13.02 -19.54 16.88
N THR A 328 -13.57 -18.75 15.94
CA THR A 328 -14.99 -18.77 15.61
C THR A 328 -15.40 -19.96 14.75
N GLY A 329 -14.44 -20.64 14.12
CA GLY A 329 -14.69 -21.71 13.15
C GLY A 329 -15.30 -21.22 11.82
N MET A 330 -15.52 -19.91 11.66
CA MET A 330 -16.10 -19.30 10.47
C MET A 330 -15.02 -18.96 9.45
N SER A 331 -15.36 -18.95 8.17
CA SER A 331 -14.53 -18.30 7.16
C SER A 331 -14.58 -16.78 7.30
N ALA A 332 -13.56 -16.08 6.77
CA ALA A 332 -13.51 -14.62 6.82
C ALA A 332 -14.73 -13.94 6.15
N ASN A 333 -15.23 -14.52 5.06
CA ASN A 333 -16.43 -14.02 4.38
C ASN A 333 -17.70 -14.20 5.22
N GLU A 334 -17.89 -15.40 5.82
CA GLU A 334 -19.05 -15.66 6.70
C GLU A 334 -19.04 -14.72 7.89
N PHE A 335 -17.88 -14.58 8.57
CA PHE A 335 -17.74 -13.67 9.70
C PHE A 335 -18.05 -12.21 9.31
N ALA A 336 -17.46 -11.71 8.21
CA ALA A 336 -17.66 -10.33 7.79
C ALA A 336 -19.11 -10.02 7.40
N LEU A 337 -19.81 -10.96 6.76
CA LEU A 337 -21.21 -10.80 6.38
C LEU A 337 -22.14 -10.86 7.59
N ASP A 338 -21.96 -11.84 8.46
CA ASP A 338 -22.79 -12.00 9.66
C ASP A 338 -22.62 -10.83 10.64
N LEU A 339 -21.38 -10.35 10.81
CA LEU A 339 -21.07 -9.13 11.58
C LEU A 339 -21.77 -7.89 11.01
N LEU A 340 -21.77 -7.73 9.67
CA LEU A 340 -22.47 -6.62 9.02
C LEU A 340 -23.98 -6.70 9.24
N GLU A 341 -24.56 -7.88 9.14
CA GLU A 341 -26.01 -8.07 9.28
C GLU A 341 -26.48 -7.85 10.72
N LYS A 342 -25.78 -8.43 11.69
CA LYS A 342 -26.19 -8.42 13.10
C LYS A 342 -25.82 -7.12 13.83
N GLU A 343 -24.62 -6.59 13.57
CA GLU A 343 -24.06 -5.50 14.37
C GLU A 343 -23.77 -4.22 13.55
N ARG A 344 -24.06 -4.22 12.25
CA ARG A 344 -23.80 -3.05 11.37
C ARG A 344 -22.33 -2.60 11.38
N VAL A 345 -21.42 -3.54 11.49
CA VAL A 345 -19.97 -3.30 11.38
C VAL A 345 -19.46 -3.98 10.12
N ILE A 346 -18.77 -3.22 9.28
CA ILE A 346 -18.21 -3.77 8.05
C ILE A 346 -16.69 -3.79 8.10
N VAL A 347 -16.13 -4.98 7.91
CA VAL A 347 -14.70 -5.28 7.81
C VAL A 347 -14.38 -5.89 6.45
N VAL A 348 -13.11 -6.01 6.09
CA VAL A 348 -12.70 -6.67 4.85
C VAL A 348 -12.29 -8.11 5.16
N PRO A 349 -12.92 -9.11 4.55
CA PRO A 349 -12.50 -10.51 4.72
C PRO A 349 -11.10 -10.74 4.18
N GLY A 350 -10.34 -11.57 4.88
CA GLY A 350 -8.93 -11.82 4.59
C GLY A 350 -8.66 -12.45 3.23
N ASP A 351 -9.58 -13.27 2.73
CA ASP A 351 -9.50 -13.87 1.37
C ASP A 351 -9.29 -12.82 0.28
N ALA A 352 -9.67 -11.55 0.55
CA ALA A 352 -9.35 -10.44 -0.33
C ALA A 352 -7.85 -10.23 -0.55
N PHE A 353 -7.00 -10.69 0.37
CA PHE A 353 -5.57 -10.40 0.41
C PHE A 353 -4.69 -11.63 0.14
N GLY A 354 -5.29 -12.83 0.06
CA GLY A 354 -4.58 -14.07 -0.19
C GLY A 354 -5.33 -15.29 0.34
N GLN A 355 -4.91 -16.48 -0.10
CA GLN A 355 -5.57 -17.73 0.26
C GLN A 355 -5.32 -18.14 1.72
N ARG A 356 -4.18 -17.76 2.28
CA ARG A 356 -3.79 -18.05 3.66
C ARG A 356 -4.48 -17.16 4.69
N SER A 357 -5.22 -16.16 4.23
CA SER A 357 -5.86 -15.15 5.08
C SER A 357 -7.34 -15.39 5.33
N ASN A 358 -7.88 -16.56 4.98
CA ASN A 358 -9.30 -16.90 5.16
C ASN A 358 -9.76 -17.00 6.61
N CYS A 359 -8.83 -17.00 7.56
CA CYS A 359 -9.08 -16.93 9.01
C CYS A 359 -8.78 -15.54 9.60
N TYR A 360 -8.67 -14.52 8.78
CA TYR A 360 -8.44 -13.14 9.20
C TYR A 360 -9.49 -12.19 8.65
N VAL A 361 -9.70 -11.09 9.36
CA VAL A 361 -10.39 -9.90 8.81
C VAL A 361 -9.48 -8.70 8.96
N ARG A 362 -9.52 -7.80 7.96
CA ARG A 362 -8.77 -6.53 8.00
C ARG A 362 -9.69 -5.39 8.41
N LEU A 363 -9.24 -4.60 9.37
CA LEU A 363 -9.83 -3.34 9.75
C LEU A 363 -8.90 -2.18 9.36
N SER A 364 -9.47 -1.09 8.82
CA SER A 364 -8.79 0.20 8.69
C SER A 364 -9.20 1.08 9.86
N PHE A 365 -8.24 1.60 10.61
CA PHE A 365 -8.52 2.57 11.68
C PHE A 365 -8.36 4.03 11.22
N ALA A 366 -8.39 4.25 9.89
CA ALA A 366 -8.53 5.59 9.31
C ALA A 366 -10.00 6.05 9.40
N THR A 367 -10.48 6.23 10.62
CA THR A 367 -11.81 6.73 11.01
C THR A 367 -11.75 7.36 12.40
N SER A 368 -12.84 8.00 12.86
CA SER A 368 -12.85 8.66 14.19
C SER A 368 -12.63 7.67 15.34
N GLU A 369 -12.08 8.16 16.47
CA GLU A 369 -11.92 7.36 17.69
C GLU A 369 -13.26 6.84 18.21
N ASP A 370 -14.34 7.62 18.06
CA ASP A 370 -15.69 7.19 18.46
C ASP A 370 -16.19 6.01 17.62
N ASN A 371 -16.00 6.05 16.31
CA ASN A 371 -16.32 4.94 15.42
C ASN A 371 -15.52 3.69 15.79
N ILE A 372 -14.24 3.84 16.14
CA ILE A 372 -13.39 2.71 16.55
C ILE A 372 -13.94 2.09 17.84
N ARG A 373 -14.22 2.90 18.86
CA ARG A 373 -14.73 2.43 20.15
C ARG A 373 -16.10 1.76 20.02
N GLU A 374 -17.03 2.37 19.28
CA GLU A 374 -18.36 1.77 19.05
C GLU A 374 -18.25 0.51 18.21
N GLY A 375 -17.40 0.47 17.18
CA GLY A 375 -17.17 -0.71 16.37
C GLY A 375 -16.61 -1.89 17.19
N LEU A 376 -15.61 -1.64 18.04
CA LEU A 376 -15.06 -2.64 18.97
C LEU A 376 -16.13 -3.16 19.94
N LYS A 377 -16.97 -2.29 20.49
CA LYS A 377 -18.10 -2.69 21.36
C LYS A 377 -19.09 -3.59 20.62
N ARG A 378 -19.44 -3.28 19.37
CA ARG A 378 -20.33 -4.09 18.53
C ARG A 378 -19.70 -5.45 18.20
N ILE A 379 -18.40 -5.47 17.84
CA ILE A 379 -17.66 -6.71 17.62
C ILE A 379 -17.64 -7.57 18.88
N GLY A 380 -17.42 -6.98 20.07
CA GLY A 380 -17.45 -7.71 21.34
C GLY A 380 -18.83 -8.31 21.64
N ARG A 381 -19.93 -7.61 21.37
CA ARG A 381 -21.29 -8.16 21.50
C ARG A 381 -21.54 -9.33 20.54
N TYR A 382 -21.06 -9.16 19.29
CA TYR A 382 -21.16 -10.21 18.28
C TYR A 382 -20.45 -11.48 18.74
N MET A 383 -19.19 -11.37 19.20
CA MET A 383 -18.42 -12.51 19.70
C MET A 383 -19.11 -13.20 20.88
N ALA A 384 -19.61 -12.44 21.86
CA ALA A 384 -20.37 -12.98 22.99
C ALA A 384 -21.68 -13.67 22.59
N SER A 385 -22.23 -13.36 21.41
CA SER A 385 -23.41 -14.03 20.87
C SER A 385 -23.09 -15.38 20.21
N LEU A 386 -21.85 -15.61 19.77
CA LEU A 386 -21.40 -16.87 19.17
C LEU A 386 -21.10 -17.95 20.21
N GLU A 387 -20.83 -17.56 21.47
CA GLU A 387 -20.55 -18.50 22.59
C GLU A 387 -21.83 -19.14 23.20
N LYS A 388 -23.01 -18.73 22.73
CA LYS A 388 -24.31 -19.23 23.16
C LYS A 388 -24.89 -20.27 22.22
#